data_3ff6b952376e9881aefa3df25cea73e4
#
_entry.id   3ff6b952376e9881aefa3df25cea73e4
#
_cell.length_a   1.000
_cell.length_b   1.000
_cell.length_c   1.000
_cell.angle_alpha   90.00
_cell.angle_beta   90.00
_cell.angle_gamma   90.00
#
_symmetry.space_group_name_H-M   'P 1'
#
loop_
_entity.id
_entity.type
_entity.pdbx_description
1 polymer ?
#
loop_
_entity_poly.entity_id
_entity_poly.type
_entity_poly.pdbx_seq_one_letter_code
_entity_poly.pdbx_strand_id
1 'polypeptide(L)'
;FLPSVENLSYDSELVEIETGRRRAVFRSAQGEWTEAYDRIVSTVPLPDLVRRCVDLPASLRELAASLRWVSVYNVNLAVARERISDKHWIYFPEHRYPFYRAGFPMNFSQSMGQPGCSSLYVEISHQPTERESDAALIERVRRGLEQAGVLQRSDEVVMSDVKDLYYAYVLFDRYRGRAVQELLAELERRGISSIGRYGLWEHTSMEDAIAQGQQAAARLRMKAAA
;
A
#
# COMPACT_ATOMS: atom_id res chain seq x y z
N PHE A 1 18.55 1.70 7.94
CA PHE A 1 17.66 2.06 9.07
C PHE A 1 17.33 0.86 9.97
N LEU A 2 16.93 -0.30 9.40
CA LEU A 2 16.54 -1.46 10.21
C LEU A 2 17.57 -1.94 11.24
N PRO A 3 18.90 -1.95 10.97
CA PRO A 3 19.89 -2.37 11.96
C PRO A 3 19.96 -1.50 13.23
N SER A 4 19.39 -0.29 13.19
CA SER A 4 19.35 0.61 14.35
C SER A 4 18.01 0.60 15.11
N VAL A 5 17.07 -0.26 14.71
CA VAL A 5 15.78 -0.43 15.40
C VAL A 5 15.89 -1.57 16.40
N GLU A 6 15.74 -1.26 17.67
CA GLU A 6 15.66 -2.24 18.76
C GLU A 6 14.21 -2.77 18.88
N ASN A 7 14.06 -3.98 19.43
CA ASN A 7 12.77 -4.60 19.72
C ASN A 7 11.84 -4.71 18.48
N LEU A 8 12.39 -5.18 17.35
CA LEU A 8 11.66 -5.40 16.13
C LEU A 8 11.06 -6.82 16.08
N SER A 9 9.75 -6.92 15.90
CA SER A 9 9.04 -8.19 15.73
C SER A 9 8.45 -8.29 14.32
N TYR A 10 8.90 -9.26 13.55
CA TYR A 10 8.35 -9.61 12.23
C TYR A 10 7.21 -10.61 12.38
N ASP A 11 6.46 -10.83 11.29
CA ASP A 11 5.37 -11.80 11.19
C ASP A 11 4.35 -11.70 12.34
N SER A 12 4.12 -10.45 12.77
CA SER A 12 3.27 -10.11 13.92
C SER A 12 2.12 -9.23 13.45
N GLU A 13 0.92 -9.79 13.39
CA GLU A 13 -0.29 -9.09 12.98
C GLU A 13 -0.94 -8.40 14.18
N LEU A 14 -1.24 -7.10 14.06
CA LEU A 14 -2.14 -6.42 14.99
C LEU A 14 -3.58 -6.91 14.74
N VAL A 15 -4.18 -7.57 15.72
CA VAL A 15 -5.52 -8.14 15.63
C VAL A 15 -6.57 -7.20 16.18
N GLU A 16 -6.32 -6.66 17.38
CA GLU A 16 -7.30 -5.90 18.13
C GLU A 16 -6.65 -4.82 18.98
N ILE A 17 -7.36 -3.72 19.23
CA ILE A 17 -6.99 -2.66 20.17
C ILE A 17 -8.19 -2.36 21.07
N GLU A 18 -8.02 -2.54 22.37
CA GLU A 18 -8.92 -2.03 23.41
C GLU A 18 -8.43 -0.64 23.84
N THR A 19 -8.94 0.40 23.22
CA THR A 19 -8.40 1.76 23.41
C THR A 19 -8.63 2.30 24.84
N GLY A 20 -9.77 1.95 25.46
CA GLY A 20 -10.08 2.33 26.83
C GLY A 20 -9.19 1.67 27.89
N ARG A 21 -8.70 0.47 27.60
CA ARG A 21 -7.77 -0.26 28.48
C ARG A 21 -6.31 -0.12 28.08
N ARG A 22 -6.04 0.54 26.96
CA ARG A 22 -4.71 0.67 26.36
C ARG A 22 -3.99 -0.66 26.17
N ARG A 23 -4.68 -1.61 25.55
CA ARG A 23 -4.17 -2.96 25.26
C ARG A 23 -4.26 -3.23 23.77
N ALA A 24 -3.23 -3.82 23.20
CA ALA A 24 -3.19 -4.26 21.80
C ALA A 24 -2.91 -5.76 21.78
N VAL A 25 -3.70 -6.49 20.95
CA VAL A 25 -3.54 -7.92 20.75
C VAL A 25 -2.84 -8.15 19.42
N PHE A 26 -1.80 -8.95 19.45
CA PHE A 26 -1.02 -9.36 18.29
C PHE A 26 -1.13 -10.88 18.09
N ARG A 27 -0.93 -11.30 16.84
CA ARG A 27 -0.92 -12.70 16.41
C ARG A 27 0.30 -13.00 15.56
N SER A 28 0.93 -14.14 15.81
CA SER A 28 1.97 -14.73 14.98
C SER A 28 1.76 -16.23 14.81
N ALA A 29 2.67 -16.92 14.16
CA ALA A 29 2.66 -18.38 14.05
C ALA A 29 2.79 -19.08 15.41
N GLN A 30 3.35 -18.39 16.43
CA GLN A 30 3.52 -18.90 17.80
C GLN A 30 2.26 -18.70 18.68
N GLY A 31 1.26 -17.97 18.22
CA GLY A 31 0.03 -17.70 18.96
C GLY A 31 -0.29 -16.22 19.08
N GLU A 32 -1.23 -15.91 19.97
CA GLU A 32 -1.64 -14.55 20.30
C GLU A 32 -1.05 -14.09 21.62
N TRP A 33 -0.70 -12.80 21.69
CA TRP A 33 -0.29 -12.16 22.93
C TRP A 33 -0.85 -10.75 23.02
N THR A 34 -0.80 -10.17 24.19
CA THR A 34 -1.31 -8.83 24.49
C THR A 34 -0.22 -7.96 25.04
N GLU A 35 -0.11 -6.73 24.49
CA GLU A 35 0.77 -5.68 24.98
C GLU A 35 -0.05 -4.53 25.57
N ALA A 36 0.39 -4.01 26.71
CA ALA A 36 -0.09 -2.74 27.22
C ALA A 36 0.72 -1.61 26.57
N TYR A 37 0.07 -0.48 26.30
CA TYR A 37 0.74 0.66 25.67
C TYR A 37 0.35 1.98 26.33
N ASP A 38 1.25 2.95 26.33
CA ASP A 38 0.97 4.34 26.64
C ASP A 38 0.54 5.10 25.39
N ARG A 39 1.19 4.83 24.28
CA ARG A 39 0.94 5.42 22.97
C ARG A 39 1.15 4.41 21.85
N ILE A 40 0.36 4.54 20.79
CA ILE A 40 0.57 3.82 19.52
C ILE A 40 0.89 4.84 18.43
N VAL A 41 1.91 4.56 17.64
CA VAL A 41 2.10 5.17 16.30
C VAL A 41 1.79 4.09 15.27
N SER A 42 0.78 4.32 14.45
CA SER A 42 0.28 3.33 13.48
C SER A 42 0.45 3.82 12.05
N THR A 43 0.92 2.93 11.18
CA THR A 43 0.91 3.10 9.72
C THR A 43 -0.10 2.19 9.03
N VAL A 44 -0.90 1.46 9.81
CA VAL A 44 -1.99 0.61 9.31
C VAL A 44 -3.00 1.48 8.54
N PRO A 45 -3.56 1.02 7.42
CA PRO A 45 -4.60 1.75 6.70
C PRO A 45 -5.75 2.17 7.63
N LEU A 46 -6.15 3.44 7.55
CA LEU A 46 -7.09 4.04 8.50
C LEU A 46 -8.38 3.25 8.69
N PRO A 47 -9.06 2.72 7.63
CA PRO A 47 -10.25 1.87 7.83
C PRO A 47 -9.95 0.60 8.62
N ASP A 48 -8.79 0.00 8.39
CA ASP A 48 -8.37 -1.22 9.06
C ASP A 48 -8.00 -0.96 10.53
N LEU A 49 -7.31 0.15 10.80
CA LEU A 49 -6.99 0.57 12.16
C LEU A 49 -8.26 0.78 12.98
N VAL A 50 -9.23 1.54 12.44
CA VAL A 50 -10.52 1.78 13.11
C VAL A 50 -11.28 0.49 13.36
N ARG A 51 -11.29 -0.45 12.40
CA ARG A 51 -11.94 -1.76 12.55
C ARG A 51 -11.32 -2.59 13.68
N ARG A 52 -10.01 -2.48 13.89
CA ARG A 52 -9.29 -3.17 14.97
C ARG A 52 -9.50 -2.53 16.35
N CYS A 53 -9.93 -1.28 16.43
CA CYS A 53 -10.30 -0.63 17.68
C CYS A 53 -11.73 -1.05 18.09
N VAL A 54 -11.85 -2.11 18.89
CA VAL A 54 -13.14 -2.79 19.14
C VAL A 54 -14.11 -2.00 20.00
N ASP A 55 -13.63 -1.08 20.79
CA ASP A 55 -14.41 -0.23 21.70
C ASP A 55 -14.76 1.16 21.15
N LEU A 56 -14.52 1.40 19.86
CA LEU A 56 -14.97 2.61 19.20
C LEU A 56 -16.48 2.60 18.94
N PRO A 57 -17.15 3.79 19.02
CA PRO A 57 -18.55 3.94 18.67
C PRO A 57 -18.88 3.42 17.25
N ALA A 58 -20.08 2.89 17.06
CA ALA A 58 -20.54 2.39 15.77
C ALA A 58 -20.47 3.47 14.68
N SER A 59 -20.81 4.73 15.02
CA SER A 59 -20.75 5.87 14.08
C SER A 59 -19.35 6.09 13.48
N LEU A 60 -18.29 5.90 14.25
CA LEU A 60 -16.92 6.01 13.73
C LEU A 60 -16.53 4.84 12.84
N ARG A 61 -17.02 3.64 13.15
CA ARG A 61 -16.84 2.48 12.26
C ARG A 61 -17.57 2.65 10.93
N GLU A 62 -18.78 3.18 10.94
CA GLU A 62 -19.54 3.54 9.74
C GLU A 62 -18.83 4.63 8.93
N LEU A 63 -18.27 5.62 9.61
CA LEU A 63 -17.50 6.68 8.98
C LEU A 63 -16.23 6.11 8.30
N ALA A 64 -15.51 5.21 8.95
CA ALA A 64 -14.36 4.53 8.36
C ALA A 64 -14.74 3.65 7.18
N ALA A 65 -15.90 2.96 7.24
CA ALA A 65 -16.43 2.15 6.15
C ALA A 65 -16.85 2.98 4.92
N SER A 66 -17.07 4.30 5.08
CA SER A 66 -17.37 5.20 3.97
C SER A 66 -16.13 5.63 3.17
N LEU A 67 -14.93 5.41 3.69
CA LEU A 67 -13.69 5.74 2.99
C LEU A 67 -13.50 4.82 1.77
N ARG A 68 -13.15 5.43 0.65
CA ARG A 68 -13.06 4.76 -0.64
C ARG A 68 -11.63 4.73 -1.18
N TRP A 69 -11.32 3.70 -1.93
CA TRP A 69 -10.03 3.52 -2.59
C TRP A 69 -10.17 2.72 -3.89
N VAL A 70 -9.11 2.69 -4.66
CA VAL A 70 -8.94 1.83 -5.83
C VAL A 70 -7.83 0.84 -5.52
N SER A 71 -8.04 -0.42 -5.86
CA SER A 71 -7.02 -1.47 -5.86
C SER A 71 -6.29 -1.51 -7.20
N VAL A 72 -5.09 -2.04 -7.23
CA VAL A 72 -4.28 -2.17 -8.43
C VAL A 72 -3.64 -3.55 -8.51
N TYR A 73 -3.86 -4.26 -9.59
CA TYR A 73 -2.98 -5.37 -9.97
C TYR A 73 -1.70 -4.79 -10.56
N ASN A 74 -0.58 -5.12 -9.95
CA ASN A 74 0.75 -4.85 -10.48
C ASN A 74 1.29 -6.16 -11.07
N VAL A 75 1.33 -6.22 -12.40
CA VAL A 75 1.80 -7.39 -13.15
C VAL A 75 3.24 -7.14 -13.58
N ASN A 76 4.17 -7.90 -13.01
CA ASN A 76 5.60 -7.82 -13.31
C ASN A 76 5.97 -8.89 -14.33
N LEU A 77 6.74 -8.51 -15.35
CA LEU A 77 7.21 -9.40 -16.40
C LEU A 77 8.71 -9.24 -16.59
N ALA A 78 9.42 -10.36 -16.80
CA ALA A 78 10.76 -10.37 -17.36
C ALA A 78 10.70 -10.96 -18.78
N VAL A 79 11.34 -10.29 -19.71
CA VAL A 79 11.31 -10.59 -21.15
C VAL A 79 12.71 -10.85 -21.66
N ALA A 80 12.93 -11.93 -22.40
CA ALA A 80 14.22 -12.30 -22.98
C ALA A 80 14.57 -11.43 -24.21
N ARG A 81 14.55 -10.12 -24.01
CA ARG A 81 14.98 -9.11 -24.97
C ARG A 81 15.47 -7.88 -24.24
N GLU A 82 16.65 -7.40 -24.62
CA GLU A 82 17.18 -6.16 -24.08
C GLU A 82 16.43 -4.94 -24.63
N ARG A 83 16.36 -3.88 -23.81
CA ARG A 83 15.89 -2.56 -24.21
C ARG A 83 14.54 -2.55 -24.93
N ILE A 84 13.53 -3.18 -24.31
CA ILE A 84 12.16 -3.15 -24.83
C ILE A 84 11.59 -1.73 -24.90
N SER A 85 12.14 -0.78 -24.14
CA SER A 85 11.77 0.64 -24.15
C SER A 85 12.94 1.50 -23.66
N ASP A 86 13.01 2.77 -24.11
CA ASP A 86 13.89 3.81 -23.58
C ASP A 86 13.20 4.71 -22.54
N LYS A 87 11.93 4.45 -22.24
CA LYS A 87 11.11 5.22 -21.31
C LYS A 87 11.23 4.65 -19.90
N HIS A 88 11.03 5.50 -18.89
CA HIS A 88 10.91 5.04 -17.49
C HIS A 88 9.51 4.48 -17.23
N TRP A 89 8.47 5.14 -17.78
CA TRP A 89 7.09 4.66 -17.80
C TRP A 89 6.32 5.29 -18.96
N ILE A 90 5.19 4.66 -19.29
CA ILE A 90 4.24 5.12 -20.30
C ILE A 90 2.85 5.06 -19.69
N TYR A 91 2.05 6.12 -19.87
CA TYR A 91 0.63 6.13 -19.54
C TYR A 91 -0.21 5.81 -20.76
N PHE A 92 -1.27 5.07 -20.56
CA PHE A 92 -2.23 4.61 -21.58
C PHE A 92 -3.64 5.11 -21.21
N PRO A 93 -4.03 6.29 -21.65
CA PRO A 93 -5.36 6.84 -21.35
C PRO A 93 -6.50 6.19 -22.15
N GLU A 94 -6.18 5.44 -23.21
CA GLU A 94 -7.17 4.83 -24.07
C GLU A 94 -7.75 3.55 -23.47
N HIS A 95 -9.07 3.45 -23.42
CA HIS A 95 -9.82 2.29 -22.89
C HIS A 95 -9.58 0.96 -23.62
N ARG A 96 -8.97 1.00 -24.81
CA ARG A 96 -8.61 -0.22 -25.56
C ARG A 96 -7.50 -1.03 -24.88
N TYR A 97 -6.68 -0.39 -24.01
CA TYR A 97 -5.66 -1.06 -23.24
C TYR A 97 -6.21 -1.48 -21.88
N PRO A 98 -5.89 -2.70 -21.39
CA PRO A 98 -6.40 -3.17 -20.11
C PRO A 98 -5.69 -2.55 -18.89
N PHE A 99 -4.70 -1.70 -19.11
CA PHE A 99 -3.85 -1.08 -18.10
C PHE A 99 -3.73 0.43 -18.36
N TYR A 100 -3.44 1.19 -17.33
CA TYR A 100 -3.25 2.64 -17.45
C TYR A 100 -1.77 3.06 -17.43
N ARG A 101 -0.85 2.20 -16.97
CA ARG A 101 0.58 2.49 -16.91
C ARG A 101 1.40 1.22 -17.12
N ALA A 102 2.51 1.36 -17.87
CA ALA A 102 3.62 0.41 -17.90
C ALA A 102 4.91 1.12 -17.50
N GLY A 103 5.73 0.50 -16.67
CA GLY A 103 7.00 1.04 -16.22
C GLY A 103 8.17 0.09 -16.52
N PHE A 104 9.36 0.65 -16.65
CA PHE A 104 10.58 -0.06 -17.07
C PHE A 104 11.70 0.18 -16.05
N PRO A 105 11.74 -0.63 -14.96
CA PRO A 105 12.67 -0.42 -13.84
C PRO A 105 14.14 -0.39 -14.24
N MET A 106 14.55 -1.15 -15.25
CA MET A 106 15.93 -1.20 -15.74
C MET A 106 16.44 0.14 -16.25
N ASN A 107 15.53 1.04 -16.69
CA ASN A 107 15.93 2.39 -17.15
C ASN A 107 16.23 3.33 -15.98
N PHE A 108 15.88 2.97 -14.74
CA PHE A 108 16.33 3.65 -13.53
C PHE A 108 17.68 3.10 -13.04
N SER A 109 17.86 1.78 -13.11
CA SER A 109 19.09 1.12 -12.72
C SER A 109 19.25 -0.20 -13.48
N GLN A 110 20.40 -0.36 -14.13
CA GLN A 110 20.71 -1.60 -14.86
C GLN A 110 20.76 -2.84 -13.96
N SER A 111 21.00 -2.66 -12.65
CA SER A 111 20.98 -3.75 -11.67
C SER A 111 19.57 -4.31 -11.40
N MET A 112 18.52 -3.68 -11.91
CA MET A 112 17.12 -4.16 -11.78
C MET A 112 16.72 -5.16 -12.86
N GLY A 113 17.66 -5.72 -13.61
CA GLY A 113 17.43 -6.77 -14.58
C GLY A 113 18.66 -7.65 -14.77
N GLN A 114 18.47 -8.78 -15.45
CA GLN A 114 19.55 -9.65 -15.86
C GLN A 114 20.06 -9.25 -17.24
N PRO A 115 21.35 -9.49 -17.56
CA PRO A 115 21.89 -9.32 -18.92
C PRO A 115 21.05 -10.10 -19.95
N GLY A 116 20.79 -9.50 -21.09
CA GLY A 116 19.95 -10.10 -22.15
C GLY A 116 18.45 -10.00 -21.92
N CYS A 117 17.99 -9.51 -20.75
CA CYS A 117 16.58 -9.41 -20.42
C CYS A 117 16.16 -7.95 -20.13
N SER A 118 14.88 -7.71 -20.24
CA SER A 118 14.23 -6.50 -19.72
C SER A 118 13.19 -6.85 -18.68
N SER A 119 13.06 -5.98 -17.66
CA SER A 119 11.95 -6.04 -16.72
C SER A 119 10.96 -4.92 -16.99
N LEU A 120 9.68 -5.21 -16.87
CA LEU A 120 8.61 -4.22 -16.89
C LEU A 120 7.54 -4.57 -15.87
N TYR A 121 6.83 -3.56 -15.40
CA TYR A 121 5.59 -3.74 -14.62
C TYR A 121 4.43 -3.04 -15.34
N VAL A 122 3.24 -3.55 -15.12
CA VAL A 122 2.00 -3.01 -15.67
C VAL A 122 0.98 -2.86 -14.57
N GLU A 123 0.29 -1.73 -14.54
CA GLU A 123 -0.72 -1.43 -13.53
C GLU A 123 -2.13 -1.40 -14.10
N ILE A 124 -3.01 -2.18 -13.47
CA ILE A 124 -4.42 -2.30 -13.80
C ILE A 124 -5.24 -1.93 -12.58
N SER A 125 -5.99 -0.84 -12.64
CA SER A 125 -6.93 -0.48 -11.57
C SER A 125 -8.15 -1.38 -11.58
N HIS A 126 -8.61 -1.77 -10.38
CA HIS A 126 -9.82 -2.56 -10.20
C HIS A 126 -10.56 -2.17 -8.92
N GLN A 127 -11.83 -2.54 -8.83
CA GLN A 127 -12.59 -2.35 -7.60
C GLN A 127 -12.12 -3.37 -6.54
N PRO A 128 -12.11 -3.01 -5.24
CA PRO A 128 -11.62 -3.89 -4.18
C PRO A 128 -12.33 -5.25 -4.08
N THR A 129 -13.53 -5.36 -4.65
CA THR A 129 -14.35 -6.59 -4.67
C THR A 129 -14.14 -7.44 -5.92
N GLU A 130 -13.50 -6.90 -6.95
CA GLU A 130 -13.21 -7.64 -8.18
C GLU A 130 -12.03 -8.57 -8.00
N ARG A 131 -12.12 -9.75 -8.61
CA ARG A 131 -11.05 -10.76 -8.59
C ARG A 131 -10.87 -11.33 -10.00
N GLU A 132 -9.62 -11.44 -10.41
CA GLU A 132 -9.21 -12.07 -11.66
C GLU A 132 -8.04 -13.01 -11.35
N SER A 133 -7.93 -14.14 -12.07
CA SER A 133 -6.81 -15.04 -11.86
C SER A 133 -5.52 -14.47 -12.45
N ASP A 134 -4.38 -14.79 -11.83
CA ASP A 134 -3.07 -14.34 -12.30
C ASP A 134 -2.82 -14.71 -13.76
N ALA A 135 -3.20 -15.93 -14.17
CA ALA A 135 -3.05 -16.39 -15.54
C ALA A 135 -3.86 -15.54 -16.54
N ALA A 136 -5.10 -15.18 -16.20
CA ALA A 136 -5.94 -14.32 -17.03
C ALA A 136 -5.38 -12.89 -17.11
N LEU A 137 -4.90 -12.34 -15.99
CA LEU A 137 -4.25 -11.03 -15.93
C LEU A 137 -3.00 -10.98 -16.79
N ILE A 138 -2.10 -11.95 -16.66
CA ILE A 138 -0.85 -12.03 -17.41
C ILE A 138 -1.13 -12.11 -18.91
N GLU A 139 -2.07 -12.96 -19.34
CA GLU A 139 -2.41 -13.12 -20.76
C GLU A 139 -3.07 -11.83 -21.31
N ARG A 140 -3.93 -11.19 -20.54
CA ARG A 140 -4.56 -9.92 -20.92
C ARG A 140 -3.54 -8.79 -21.06
N VAL A 141 -2.59 -8.71 -20.13
CA VAL A 141 -1.50 -7.73 -20.15
C VAL A 141 -0.61 -7.96 -21.36
N ARG A 142 -0.18 -9.23 -21.60
CA ARG A 142 0.66 -9.57 -22.72
C ARG A 142 0.05 -9.12 -24.05
N ARG A 143 -1.22 -9.46 -24.29
CA ARG A 143 -1.93 -9.01 -25.49
C ARG A 143 -2.03 -7.49 -25.61
N GLY A 144 -2.31 -6.80 -24.51
CA GLY A 144 -2.34 -5.34 -24.50
C GLY A 144 -0.98 -4.71 -24.80
N LEU A 145 0.12 -5.26 -24.29
CA LEU A 145 1.48 -4.80 -24.57
C LEU A 145 1.90 -5.06 -26.02
N GLU A 146 1.49 -6.20 -26.61
CA GLU A 146 1.68 -6.48 -28.04
C GLU A 146 0.89 -5.49 -28.91
N GLN A 147 -0.36 -5.23 -28.57
CA GLN A 147 -1.20 -4.23 -29.25
C GLN A 147 -0.61 -2.81 -29.14
N ALA A 148 0.02 -2.48 -28.02
CA ALA A 148 0.67 -1.19 -27.80
C ALA A 148 2.04 -1.08 -28.48
N GLY A 149 2.57 -2.16 -29.07
CA GLY A 149 3.89 -2.21 -29.68
C GLY A 149 5.06 -2.23 -28.68
N VAL A 150 4.79 -2.46 -27.41
CA VAL A 150 5.81 -2.59 -26.36
C VAL A 150 6.44 -3.98 -26.41
N LEU A 151 5.63 -5.02 -26.56
CA LEU A 151 6.08 -6.37 -26.80
C LEU A 151 5.88 -6.77 -28.28
N GLN A 152 6.73 -7.67 -28.74
CA GLN A 152 6.57 -8.39 -30.01
C GLN A 152 5.97 -9.76 -29.74
N ARG A 153 5.27 -10.34 -30.71
CA ARG A 153 4.74 -11.72 -30.59
C ARG A 153 5.82 -12.78 -30.37
N SER A 154 7.03 -12.50 -30.83
CA SER A 154 8.21 -13.36 -30.67
C SER A 154 8.91 -13.21 -29.33
N ASP A 155 8.52 -12.22 -28.51
CA ASP A 155 9.15 -12.02 -27.21
C ASP A 155 8.79 -13.15 -26.25
N GLU A 156 9.80 -13.73 -25.64
CA GLU A 156 9.65 -14.74 -24.61
C GLU A 156 9.54 -14.07 -23.25
N VAL A 157 8.42 -14.28 -22.55
CA VAL A 157 8.25 -13.91 -21.15
C VAL A 157 8.83 -15.02 -20.28
N VAL A 158 9.99 -14.77 -19.69
CA VAL A 158 10.72 -15.75 -18.88
C VAL A 158 10.30 -15.78 -17.42
N MET A 159 9.64 -14.72 -16.94
CA MET A 159 9.08 -14.64 -15.58
C MET A 159 7.86 -13.73 -15.58
N SER A 160 6.89 -14.11 -14.79
CA SER A 160 5.72 -13.27 -14.48
C SER A 160 5.36 -13.39 -12.99
N ASP A 161 4.92 -12.28 -12.39
CA ASP A 161 4.46 -12.21 -11.01
C ASP A 161 3.34 -11.18 -10.91
N VAL A 162 2.30 -11.48 -10.13
CA VAL A 162 1.15 -10.59 -9.92
C VAL A 162 1.06 -10.23 -8.46
N LYS A 163 0.95 -8.94 -8.17
CA LYS A 163 0.66 -8.41 -6.83
C LYS A 163 -0.67 -7.68 -6.85
N ASP A 164 -1.58 -8.07 -5.98
CA ASP A 164 -2.82 -7.30 -5.71
C ASP A 164 -2.52 -6.26 -4.62
N LEU A 165 -2.42 -5.01 -5.02
CA LEU A 165 -2.27 -3.88 -4.13
C LEU A 165 -3.66 -3.41 -3.68
N TYR A 166 -4.17 -4.00 -2.61
CA TYR A 166 -5.53 -3.76 -2.13
C TYR A 166 -5.81 -2.29 -1.85
N TYR A 167 -4.96 -1.59 -1.10
CA TYR A 167 -5.01 -0.14 -0.91
C TYR A 167 -4.00 0.54 -1.82
N ALA A 168 -4.29 0.74 -3.10
CA ALA A 168 -3.35 1.39 -4.00
C ALA A 168 -3.50 2.92 -3.99
N TYR A 169 -4.71 3.41 -4.24
CA TYR A 169 -4.99 4.84 -4.30
C TYR A 169 -6.25 5.20 -3.52
N VAL A 170 -6.11 6.05 -2.51
CA VAL A 170 -7.25 6.64 -1.79
C VAL A 170 -8.03 7.58 -2.70
N LEU A 171 -9.35 7.58 -2.61
CA LEU A 171 -10.21 8.46 -3.39
C LEU A 171 -10.51 9.74 -2.62
N PHE A 172 -10.27 10.88 -3.26
CA PHE A 172 -10.55 12.21 -2.72
C PHE A 172 -11.97 12.63 -3.10
N ASP A 173 -12.96 12.05 -2.44
CA ASP A 173 -14.34 12.45 -2.60
C ASP A 173 -14.78 13.50 -1.55
N ARG A 174 -16.01 14.00 -1.69
CA ARG A 174 -16.56 15.05 -0.80
C ARG A 174 -16.68 14.63 0.67
N TYR A 175 -16.72 13.35 0.97
CA TYR A 175 -16.92 12.80 2.31
C TYR A 175 -15.59 12.56 3.04
N ARG A 176 -14.53 12.28 2.29
CA ARG A 176 -13.22 11.92 2.84
C ARG A 176 -12.70 12.94 3.85
N GLY A 177 -12.72 14.22 3.51
CA GLY A 177 -12.11 15.29 4.34
C GLY A 177 -12.65 15.28 5.77
N ARG A 178 -13.98 15.28 5.92
CA ARG A 178 -14.64 15.21 7.20
C ARG A 178 -14.39 13.89 7.92
N ALA A 179 -14.54 12.77 7.20
CA ALA A 179 -14.36 11.44 7.76
C ALA A 179 -12.95 11.26 8.34
N VAL A 180 -11.92 11.58 7.57
CA VAL A 180 -10.52 11.46 8.02
C VAL A 180 -10.24 12.35 9.23
N GLN A 181 -10.71 13.61 9.21
CA GLN A 181 -10.51 14.53 10.32
C GLN A 181 -11.13 14.02 11.62
N GLU A 182 -12.38 13.55 11.59
CA GLU A 182 -13.08 13.02 12.77
C GLU A 182 -12.40 11.76 13.30
N LEU A 183 -12.02 10.83 12.41
CA LEU A 183 -11.35 9.57 12.77
C LEU A 183 -9.97 9.81 13.40
N LEU A 184 -9.14 10.64 12.79
CA LEU A 184 -7.80 10.95 13.31
C LEU A 184 -7.86 11.67 14.65
N ALA A 185 -8.81 12.61 14.83
CA ALA A 185 -9.01 13.31 16.09
C ALA A 185 -9.44 12.37 17.23
N GLU A 186 -10.32 11.39 16.93
CA GLU A 186 -10.72 10.40 17.92
C GLU A 186 -9.58 9.46 18.31
N LEU A 187 -8.84 8.93 17.32
CA LEU A 187 -7.67 8.08 17.56
C LEU A 187 -6.63 8.79 18.42
N GLU A 188 -6.31 10.06 18.10
CA GLU A 188 -5.34 10.85 18.89
C GLU A 188 -5.81 11.07 20.34
N ARG A 189 -7.11 11.31 20.59
CA ARG A 189 -7.67 11.39 21.95
C ARG A 189 -7.49 10.10 22.74
N ARG A 190 -7.48 8.96 22.05
CA ARG A 190 -7.26 7.63 22.64
C ARG A 190 -5.78 7.21 22.69
N GLY A 191 -4.87 8.12 22.36
CA GLY A 191 -3.44 7.86 22.42
C GLY A 191 -2.88 7.11 21.20
N ILE A 192 -3.60 7.12 20.07
CA ILE A 192 -3.19 6.48 18.83
C ILE A 192 -2.92 7.55 17.77
N SER A 193 -1.67 7.71 17.37
CA SER A 193 -1.27 8.60 16.28
C SER A 193 -1.18 7.80 14.98
N SER A 194 -2.10 8.01 14.05
CA SER A 194 -2.06 7.40 12.73
C SER A 194 -1.24 8.26 11.78
N ILE A 195 -0.26 7.69 11.09
CA ILE A 195 0.67 8.39 10.19
C ILE A 195 0.91 7.57 8.92
N GLY A 196 1.63 8.16 7.96
CA GLY A 196 1.94 7.53 6.68
C GLY A 196 0.80 7.63 5.68
N ARG A 197 1.08 7.26 4.44
CA ARG A 197 0.17 7.38 3.29
C ARG A 197 -1.24 6.85 3.57
N TYR A 198 -1.32 5.63 4.09
CA TYR A 198 -2.59 4.96 4.34
C TYR A 198 -3.15 5.23 5.74
N GLY A 199 -2.29 5.53 6.72
CA GLY A 199 -2.71 5.93 8.06
C GLY A 199 -3.37 7.31 8.08
N LEU A 200 -2.89 8.26 7.27
CA LEU A 200 -3.51 9.56 7.06
C LEU A 200 -4.56 9.57 5.93
N TRP A 201 -4.69 8.47 5.21
CA TRP A 201 -5.59 8.34 4.06
C TRP A 201 -5.33 9.42 3.00
N GLU A 202 -4.05 9.59 2.61
CA GLU A 202 -3.56 10.64 1.72
C GLU A 202 -2.63 10.10 0.63
N HIS A 203 -2.43 10.93 -0.42
CA HIS A 203 -1.37 10.71 -1.40
C HIS A 203 -0.09 11.40 -0.91
N THR A 204 0.83 10.64 -0.36
CA THR A 204 2.11 11.12 0.14
C THR A 204 3.27 10.42 -0.55
N SER A 205 4.40 11.11 -0.64
CA SER A 205 5.67 10.54 -1.11
C SER A 205 6.38 9.74 0.00
N MET A 206 7.52 9.13 -0.33
CA MET A 206 8.37 8.48 0.67
C MET A 206 8.99 9.49 1.62
N GLU A 207 9.38 10.67 1.11
CA GLU A 207 9.92 11.77 1.91
C GLU A 207 8.90 12.27 2.93
N ASP A 208 7.64 12.44 2.51
CA ASP A 208 6.55 12.83 3.42
C ASP A 208 6.37 11.80 4.53
N ALA A 209 6.41 10.50 4.21
CA ALA A 209 6.28 9.44 5.20
C ALA A 209 7.42 9.45 6.23
N ILE A 210 8.66 9.72 5.80
CA ILE A 210 9.82 9.87 6.67
C ILE A 210 9.63 11.10 7.59
N ALA A 211 9.24 12.24 7.02
CA ALA A 211 9.00 13.47 7.77
C ALA A 211 7.87 13.28 8.82
N GLN A 212 6.80 12.58 8.46
CA GLN A 212 5.71 12.24 9.38
C GLN A 212 6.20 11.38 10.55
N GLY A 213 7.07 10.40 10.28
CA GLY A 213 7.69 9.57 11.32
C GLY A 213 8.54 10.40 12.28
N GLN A 214 9.37 11.32 11.76
CA GLN A 214 10.18 12.24 12.58
C GLN A 214 9.32 13.15 13.45
N GLN A 215 8.24 13.71 12.88
CA GLN A 215 7.29 14.56 13.60
C GLN A 215 6.56 13.79 14.71
N ALA A 216 6.13 12.55 14.44
CA ALA A 216 5.49 11.70 15.45
C ALA A 216 6.44 11.42 16.62
N ALA A 217 7.69 11.07 16.34
CA ALA A 217 8.71 10.84 17.38
C ALA A 217 8.99 12.10 18.22
N ALA A 218 9.10 13.28 17.58
CA ALA A 218 9.29 14.55 18.29
C ALA A 218 8.10 14.86 19.23
N ARG A 219 6.85 14.68 18.79
CA ARG A 219 5.66 14.86 19.62
C ARG A 219 5.62 13.94 20.84
N LEU A 220 6.04 12.67 20.67
CA LEU A 220 6.09 11.70 21.77
C LEU A 220 7.12 12.11 22.81
N ARG A 221 8.32 12.56 22.40
CA ARG A 221 9.37 13.04 23.32
C ARG A 221 8.91 14.25 24.13
N MET A 222 8.24 15.21 23.50
CA MET A 222 7.71 16.40 24.21
C MET A 222 6.65 16.02 25.24
N LYS A 223 5.75 15.07 24.94
CA LYS A 223 4.71 14.61 25.86
C LYS A 223 5.26 13.73 27.02
N ALA A 224 6.41 13.10 26.84
CA ALA A 224 7.06 12.33 27.89
C ALA A 224 7.88 13.21 28.86
N ALA A 225 8.24 14.42 28.44
CA ALA A 225 9.00 15.38 29.25
C ALA A 225 8.11 16.37 30.04
N ALA A 226 6.80 16.36 29.82
CA ALA A 226 5.79 17.20 30.49
C ALA A 226 5.02 16.42 31.53
#